data_d8ef18a8fa6433e0b003d6d0409c98db
#
_entry.id   d8ef18a8fa6433e0b003d6d0409c98db
#
_cell.length_a   1.000
_cell.length_b   1.000
_cell.length_c   1.000
_cell.angle_alpha   90.00
_cell.angle_beta   90.00
_cell.angle_gamma   90.00
#
_symmetry.space_group_name_H-M   'P 1'
#
loop_
_entity.id
_entity.type
_entity.pdbx_description
1 polymer ?
#
loop_
_entity_poly.entity_id
_entity_poly.type
_entity_poly.pdbx_seq_one_letter_code
_entity_poly.pdbx_strand_id
1 'polypeptide(L)'
;MNLKKKYLRLFESRFLLNFNLFFHKIFKEKDIGSLNLEFGDKPSRKFITQSIIDKKNFKSYLEIGCRDDDLFSKINCRKKIGVDPVSGGTLRMTSDNFFIQNSEKFDCIFIDGLHKYHQVKKDIINSLSSLNPDGIVLLHDC
;
A
#
# COMPACT_ATOMS: atom_id res chain seq x y z
N MET A 1 17.97 14.02 -27.43
CA MET A 1 16.92 14.53 -26.53
C MET A 1 17.44 15.78 -25.83
N ASN A 2 16.85 16.94 -26.13
CA ASN A 2 17.42 18.28 -25.92
C ASN A 2 17.44 18.63 -24.42
N LEU A 3 18.63 18.86 -23.85
CA LEU A 3 18.85 19.24 -22.44
C LEU A 3 17.97 20.43 -21.99
N LYS A 4 17.72 21.40 -22.89
CA LYS A 4 16.84 22.55 -22.60
C LYS A 4 15.41 22.14 -22.22
N LYS A 5 14.83 21.10 -22.84
CA LYS A 5 13.48 20.59 -22.48
C LYS A 5 13.43 19.93 -21.10
N LYS A 6 14.55 19.34 -20.65
CA LYS A 6 14.63 18.69 -19.32
C LYS A 6 14.70 19.75 -18.20
N TYR A 7 15.43 20.86 -18.43
CA TYR A 7 15.50 21.96 -17.46
C TYR A 7 14.21 22.77 -17.37
N LEU A 8 13.50 22.97 -18.50
CA LEU A 8 12.21 23.66 -18.49
C LEU A 8 11.16 22.88 -17.67
N ARG A 9 11.07 21.55 -17.86
CA ARG A 9 10.15 20.70 -17.08
C ARG A 9 10.46 20.69 -15.58
N LEU A 10 11.73 20.73 -15.20
CA LEU A 10 12.16 20.83 -13.81
C LEU A 10 11.84 22.20 -13.21
N PHE A 11 11.93 23.25 -13.99
CA PHE A 11 11.61 24.61 -13.56
C PHE A 11 10.08 24.79 -13.39
N GLU A 12 9.29 24.31 -14.34
CA GLU A 12 7.83 24.32 -14.27
C GLU A 12 7.31 23.49 -13.08
N SER A 13 7.88 22.32 -12.80
CA SER A 13 7.47 21.48 -11.67
C SER A 13 7.81 22.13 -10.33
N ARG A 14 8.95 22.80 -10.19
CA ARG A 14 9.33 23.55 -8.99
C ARG A 14 8.52 24.82 -8.81
N PHE A 15 8.20 25.52 -9.89
CA PHE A 15 7.36 26.70 -9.85
C PHE A 15 5.92 26.35 -9.43
N LEU A 16 5.34 25.29 -10.01
CA LEU A 16 4.02 24.79 -9.63
C LEU A 16 3.98 24.29 -8.18
N LEU A 17 5.04 23.64 -7.71
CA LEU A 17 5.14 23.18 -6.32
C LEU A 17 5.23 24.37 -5.36
N ASN A 18 6.06 25.36 -5.65
CA ASN A 18 6.20 26.57 -4.84
C ASN A 18 4.93 27.43 -4.89
N PHE A 19 4.24 27.48 -6.02
CA PHE A 19 2.98 28.17 -6.20
C PHE A 19 1.87 27.49 -5.38
N ASN A 20 1.78 26.16 -5.40
CA ASN A 20 0.87 25.40 -4.55
C ASN A 20 1.16 25.60 -3.06
N LEU A 21 2.42 25.57 -2.63
CA LEU A 21 2.82 25.83 -1.25
C LEU A 21 2.52 27.27 -0.82
N PHE A 22 2.65 28.24 -1.73
CA PHE A 22 2.30 29.63 -1.48
C PHE A 22 0.78 29.81 -1.35
N PHE A 23 -0.02 29.16 -2.21
CA PHE A 23 -1.48 29.14 -2.12
C PHE A 23 -1.96 28.46 -0.84
N HIS A 24 -1.40 27.32 -0.46
CA HIS A 24 -1.70 26.68 0.83
C HIS A 24 -1.36 27.54 2.03
N LYS A 25 -0.37 28.42 1.92
CA LYS A 25 0.03 29.35 2.99
C LYS A 25 -0.88 30.56 3.09
N ILE A 26 -1.46 31.02 1.96
CA ILE A 26 -2.36 32.18 1.89
C ILE A 26 -3.81 31.81 2.16
N PHE A 27 -4.27 30.74 1.53
CA PHE A 27 -5.57 30.14 1.78
C PHE A 27 -5.38 29.04 2.83
N LYS A 28 -5.09 29.43 4.09
CA LYS A 28 -5.33 28.51 5.19
C LYS A 28 -6.73 27.97 4.99
N GLU A 29 -6.82 26.70 4.59
CA GLU A 29 -8.09 25.99 4.69
C GLU A 29 -8.60 26.29 6.08
N LYS A 30 -9.77 26.92 6.18
CA LYS A 30 -10.48 27.01 7.44
C LYS A 30 -10.43 25.60 7.99
N ASP A 31 -9.86 25.45 9.17
CA ASP A 31 -9.92 24.21 9.93
C ASP A 31 -11.40 23.79 9.91
N ILE A 32 -11.73 22.94 8.95
CA ILE A 32 -13.05 22.31 8.87
C ILE A 32 -12.99 21.39 10.05
N GLY A 33 -13.47 21.89 11.18
CA GLY A 33 -13.40 21.26 12.47
C GLY A 33 -13.63 19.76 12.32
N SER A 34 -12.86 18.95 12.98
CA SER A 34 -12.80 17.50 12.88
C SER A 34 -14.12 16.94 12.35
N LEU A 35 -14.16 16.59 11.06
CA LEU A 35 -15.29 15.88 10.49
C LEU A 35 -15.39 14.59 11.28
N ASN A 36 -16.34 14.53 12.19
CA ASN A 36 -16.67 13.30 12.90
C ASN A 36 -17.33 12.39 11.88
N LEU A 37 -16.50 11.76 11.05
CA LEU A 37 -16.94 10.78 10.09
C LEU A 37 -17.28 9.53 10.90
N GLU A 38 -18.55 9.41 11.29
CA GLU A 38 -19.09 8.15 11.80
C GLU A 38 -19.00 7.13 10.68
N PHE A 39 -18.00 6.31 10.72
CA PHE A 39 -17.84 5.16 9.81
C PHE A 39 -18.65 3.94 10.28
N GLY A 40 -19.78 4.19 11.00
CA GLY A 40 -20.70 3.15 11.45
C GLY A 40 -20.99 2.19 10.34
N ASP A 41 -21.08 1.04 10.19
CA ASP A 41 -21.43 0.06 9.14
C ASP A 41 -20.43 -0.13 7.97
N LYS A 42 -19.25 0.50 7.96
CA LYS A 42 -18.28 0.16 6.92
C LYS A 42 -17.63 -1.20 7.18
N PRO A 43 -17.53 -2.03 6.14
CA PRO A 43 -16.91 -3.35 6.29
C PRO A 43 -15.45 -3.22 6.70
N SER A 44 -15.04 -3.99 7.72
CA SER A 44 -13.66 -3.99 8.17
C SER A 44 -12.69 -4.51 7.09
N ARG A 45 -11.41 -4.12 7.15
CA ARG A 45 -10.36 -4.63 6.25
C ARG A 45 -10.31 -6.17 6.23
N LYS A 46 -10.54 -6.84 7.37
CA LYS A 46 -10.67 -8.30 7.43
C LYS A 46 -11.83 -8.80 6.58
N PHE A 47 -13.02 -8.20 6.73
CA PHE A 47 -14.19 -8.62 5.98
C PHE A 47 -13.98 -8.46 4.47
N ILE A 48 -13.44 -7.32 4.04
CA ILE A 48 -13.17 -7.05 2.62
C ILE A 48 -12.17 -8.07 2.08
N THR A 49 -11.02 -8.24 2.74
CA THR A 49 -9.95 -9.13 2.29
C THR A 49 -10.43 -10.58 2.24
N GLN A 50 -11.10 -11.07 3.30
CA GLN A 50 -11.60 -12.44 3.34
C GLN A 50 -12.69 -12.66 2.28
N SER A 51 -13.61 -11.71 2.11
CA SER A 51 -14.67 -11.83 1.09
C SER A 51 -14.11 -11.94 -0.33
N ILE A 52 -13.03 -11.22 -0.63
CA ILE A 52 -12.34 -11.32 -1.92
C ILE A 52 -11.70 -12.69 -2.09
N ILE A 53 -10.97 -13.16 -1.07
CA ILE A 53 -10.32 -14.49 -1.07
C ILE A 53 -11.36 -15.58 -1.29
N ASP A 54 -12.46 -15.55 -0.56
CA ASP A 54 -13.51 -16.55 -0.64
C ASP A 54 -14.25 -16.51 -1.99
N LYS A 55 -14.68 -15.33 -2.42
CA LYS A 55 -15.42 -15.14 -3.66
C LYS A 55 -14.62 -15.52 -4.91
N LYS A 56 -13.31 -15.24 -4.89
CA LYS A 56 -12.39 -15.56 -5.97
C LYS A 56 -11.77 -16.95 -5.84
N ASN A 57 -12.03 -17.64 -4.72
CA ASN A 57 -11.43 -18.94 -4.40
C ASN A 57 -9.89 -18.89 -4.40
N PHE A 58 -9.31 -17.79 -3.95
CA PHE A 58 -7.87 -17.58 -3.87
C PHE A 58 -7.22 -18.56 -2.89
N LYS A 59 -6.01 -19.02 -3.20
CA LYS A 59 -5.31 -20.05 -2.45
C LYS A 59 -4.02 -19.54 -1.80
N SER A 60 -3.54 -18.36 -2.20
CA SER A 60 -2.32 -17.76 -1.70
C SER A 60 -2.50 -16.30 -1.35
N TYR A 61 -2.02 -15.91 -0.17
CA TYR A 61 -2.13 -14.58 0.43
C TYR A 61 -0.77 -14.09 0.92
N LEU A 62 -0.42 -12.87 0.57
CA LEU A 62 0.73 -12.16 1.10
C LEU A 62 0.27 -10.89 1.83
N GLU A 63 0.81 -10.65 3.02
CA GLU A 63 0.63 -9.39 3.75
C GLU A 63 1.98 -8.70 3.97
N ILE A 64 2.10 -7.46 3.54
CA ILE A 64 3.25 -6.59 3.79
C ILE A 64 2.86 -5.61 4.89
N GLY A 65 3.54 -5.69 6.05
CA GLY A 65 3.20 -4.91 7.23
C GLY A 65 2.17 -5.60 8.11
N CYS A 66 2.59 -6.62 8.85
CA CYS A 66 1.69 -7.40 9.72
C CYS A 66 1.57 -6.82 11.14
N ARG A 67 2.62 -6.09 11.59
CA ARG A 67 2.67 -5.44 12.91
C ARG A 67 2.31 -6.39 14.05
N ASP A 68 1.08 -6.32 14.58
CA ASP A 68 0.54 -7.11 15.70
C ASP A 68 -0.32 -8.30 15.26
N ASP A 69 -0.28 -8.66 13.97
CA ASP A 69 -1.08 -9.72 13.35
C ASP A 69 -2.61 -9.48 13.39
N ASP A 70 -3.05 -8.24 13.59
CA ASP A 70 -4.48 -7.95 13.72
C ASP A 70 -5.28 -8.38 12.48
N LEU A 71 -4.73 -8.23 11.29
CA LEU A 71 -5.34 -8.73 10.06
C LEU A 71 -4.82 -10.14 9.73
N PHE A 72 -3.49 -10.32 9.69
CA PHE A 72 -2.85 -11.54 9.23
C PHE A 72 -3.35 -12.80 9.93
N SER A 73 -3.49 -12.74 11.27
CA SER A 73 -3.98 -13.89 12.06
C SER A 73 -5.41 -14.30 11.66
N LYS A 74 -6.25 -13.34 11.28
CA LYS A 74 -7.68 -13.52 11.03
C LYS A 74 -8.02 -13.91 9.59
N ILE A 75 -7.04 -13.87 8.68
CA ILE A 75 -7.23 -14.29 7.29
C ILE A 75 -7.11 -15.81 7.19
N ASN A 76 -8.14 -16.44 6.64
CA ASN A 76 -8.16 -17.86 6.31
C ASN A 76 -7.82 -18.03 4.84
N CYS A 77 -6.62 -18.54 4.55
CA CYS A 77 -6.16 -18.86 3.22
C CYS A 77 -5.23 -20.08 3.30
N ARG A 78 -5.30 -20.97 2.30
CA ARG A 78 -4.53 -22.22 2.28
C ARG A 78 -3.03 -22.00 2.46
N LYS A 79 -2.49 -20.98 1.81
CA LYS A 79 -1.10 -20.54 1.93
C LYS A 79 -1.12 -19.05 2.27
N LYS A 80 -0.48 -18.67 3.36
CA LYS A 80 -0.32 -17.25 3.69
C LYS A 80 1.09 -16.94 4.18
N ILE A 81 1.64 -15.84 3.72
CA ILE A 81 2.92 -15.28 4.13
C ILE A 81 2.68 -13.86 4.62
N GLY A 82 3.21 -13.56 5.79
CA GLY A 82 3.21 -12.23 6.37
C GLY A 82 4.65 -11.72 6.51
N VAL A 83 4.93 -10.52 6.06
CA VAL A 83 6.25 -9.91 6.07
C VAL A 83 6.22 -8.63 6.89
N ASP A 84 7.01 -8.59 7.95
CA ASP A 84 7.16 -7.41 8.80
C ASP A 84 8.57 -7.36 9.41
N PRO A 85 9.28 -6.22 9.40
CA PRO A 85 10.62 -6.14 9.96
C PRO A 85 10.68 -6.15 11.49
N VAL A 86 9.56 -5.81 12.15
CA VAL A 86 9.52 -5.61 13.61
C VAL A 86 8.77 -6.72 14.32
N SER A 87 7.53 -6.98 13.92
CA SER A 87 6.65 -7.91 14.65
C SER A 87 5.60 -8.53 13.71
N GLY A 88 4.91 -9.59 14.18
CA GLY A 88 3.87 -10.25 13.40
C GLY A 88 4.37 -10.96 12.13
N GLY A 89 3.46 -11.54 11.39
CA GLY A 89 3.75 -12.27 10.16
C GLY A 89 4.56 -13.56 10.37
N THR A 90 5.02 -14.11 9.27
CA THR A 90 5.82 -15.33 9.24
C THR A 90 7.30 -15.08 8.94
N LEU A 91 7.63 -13.94 8.31
CA LEU A 91 8.99 -13.59 7.91
C LEU A 91 9.40 -12.24 8.52
N ARG A 92 10.53 -12.26 9.27
CA ARG A 92 11.10 -11.08 9.92
C ARG A 92 12.08 -10.39 9.01
N MET A 93 11.57 -9.57 8.06
CA MET A 93 12.38 -8.81 7.12
C MET A 93 11.61 -7.63 6.53
N THR A 94 12.30 -6.74 5.84
CA THR A 94 11.67 -5.66 5.09
C THR A 94 11.02 -6.21 3.82
N SER A 95 10.01 -5.50 3.29
CA SER A 95 9.40 -5.84 2.00
C SER A 95 10.42 -5.85 0.86
N ASP A 96 11.38 -4.91 0.85
CA ASP A 96 12.46 -4.89 -0.14
C ASP A 96 13.25 -6.21 -0.14
N ASN A 97 13.69 -6.67 1.03
CA ASN A 97 14.44 -7.93 1.15
C ASN A 97 13.59 -9.14 0.77
N PHE A 98 12.32 -9.13 1.13
CA PHE A 98 11.39 -10.18 0.75
C PHE A 98 11.27 -10.28 -0.78
N PHE A 99 10.96 -9.19 -1.46
CA PHE A 99 10.77 -9.20 -2.91
C PHE A 99 12.04 -9.53 -3.70
N ILE A 100 13.23 -9.21 -3.18
CA ILE A 100 14.51 -9.63 -3.79
C ILE A 100 14.67 -11.15 -3.76
N GLN A 101 14.23 -11.80 -2.69
CA GLN A 101 14.42 -13.25 -2.47
C GLN A 101 13.22 -14.08 -2.96
N ASN A 102 12.08 -13.42 -3.17
CA ASN A 102 10.84 -14.12 -3.48
C ASN A 102 10.73 -14.48 -4.95
N SER A 103 10.48 -15.76 -5.21
CA SER A 103 10.15 -16.29 -6.55
C SER A 103 8.68 -16.71 -6.66
N GLU A 104 7.91 -16.63 -5.59
CA GLU A 104 6.53 -17.10 -5.55
C GLU A 104 5.55 -16.04 -6.08
N LYS A 105 4.40 -16.52 -6.49
CA LYS A 105 3.26 -15.70 -6.90
C LYS A 105 2.11 -15.87 -5.92
N PHE A 106 1.31 -14.82 -5.78
CA PHE A 106 0.18 -14.77 -4.86
C PHE A 106 -1.10 -14.37 -5.60
N ASP A 107 -2.22 -14.86 -5.09
CA ASP A 107 -3.54 -14.50 -5.61
C ASP A 107 -4.05 -13.19 -5.01
N CYS A 108 -3.74 -12.94 -3.74
CA CYS A 108 -4.09 -11.73 -3.04
C CYS A 108 -2.88 -11.20 -2.28
N ILE A 109 -2.57 -9.92 -2.46
CA ILE A 109 -1.51 -9.22 -1.73
C ILE A 109 -2.13 -8.02 -1.03
N PHE A 110 -1.91 -7.91 0.28
CA PHE A 110 -2.34 -6.78 1.10
C PHE A 110 -1.11 -5.97 1.53
N ILE A 111 -1.14 -4.65 1.30
CA ILE A 111 -0.04 -3.75 1.63
C ILE A 111 -0.52 -2.77 2.70
N ASP A 112 0.06 -2.89 3.90
CA ASP A 112 -0.15 -2.02 5.06
C ASP A 112 1.19 -1.77 5.78
N GLY A 113 2.26 -1.58 5.00
CA GLY A 113 3.62 -1.42 5.51
C GLY A 113 3.96 0.02 5.87
N LEU A 114 5.14 0.49 5.47
CA LEU A 114 5.60 1.84 5.76
C LEU A 114 4.88 2.87 4.86
N HIS A 115 4.03 3.72 5.45
CA HIS A 115 3.24 4.75 4.76
C HIS A 115 4.08 5.94 4.25
N LYS A 116 5.18 5.65 3.56
CA LYS A 116 5.99 6.64 2.84
C LYS A 116 5.84 6.43 1.35
N TYR A 117 5.51 7.47 0.62
CA TYR A 117 5.26 7.42 -0.83
C TYR A 117 6.24 6.54 -1.62
N HIS A 118 7.55 6.70 -1.38
CA HIS A 118 8.55 5.93 -2.12
C HIS A 118 8.50 4.43 -1.80
N GLN A 119 8.22 4.06 -0.53
CA GLN A 119 8.13 2.66 -0.15
C GLN A 119 6.83 2.05 -0.67
N VAL A 120 5.71 2.72 -0.48
CA VAL A 120 4.41 2.27 -1.00
C VAL A 120 4.48 2.04 -2.51
N LYS A 121 5.08 2.96 -3.27
CA LYS A 121 5.29 2.81 -4.71
C LYS A 121 6.12 1.57 -5.06
N LYS A 122 7.20 1.29 -4.33
CA LYS A 122 8.02 0.09 -4.54
C LYS A 122 7.22 -1.18 -4.23
N ASP A 123 6.52 -1.19 -3.10
CA ASP A 123 5.74 -2.34 -2.67
C ASP A 123 4.64 -2.67 -3.68
N ILE A 124 3.98 -1.66 -4.25
CA ILE A 124 3.00 -1.85 -5.34
C ILE A 124 3.66 -2.48 -6.57
N ILE A 125 4.77 -1.91 -7.06
CA ILE A 125 5.44 -2.41 -8.27
C ILE A 125 5.90 -3.86 -8.09
N ASN A 126 6.51 -4.17 -6.95
CA ASN A 126 6.98 -5.51 -6.62
C ASN A 126 5.80 -6.49 -6.44
N SER A 127 4.73 -6.04 -5.80
CA SER A 127 3.50 -6.83 -5.64
C SER A 127 2.87 -7.18 -6.98
N LEU A 128 2.74 -6.22 -7.90
CA LEU A 128 2.22 -6.47 -9.25
C LEU A 128 3.07 -7.52 -9.98
N SER A 129 4.40 -7.48 -9.81
CA SER A 129 5.31 -8.49 -10.37
C SER A 129 5.19 -9.86 -9.69
N SER A 130 4.63 -9.92 -8.49
CA SER A 130 4.44 -11.14 -7.67
C SER A 130 3.00 -11.65 -7.67
N LEU A 131 2.11 -11.11 -8.52
CA LEU A 131 0.74 -11.60 -8.66
C LEU A 131 0.65 -12.80 -9.60
N ASN A 132 -0.27 -13.70 -9.26
CA ASN A 132 -0.82 -14.65 -10.21
C ASN A 132 -1.71 -13.94 -11.24
N PRO A 133 -1.98 -14.54 -12.42
CA PRO A 133 -3.03 -14.05 -13.30
C PRO A 133 -4.36 -13.90 -12.53
N ASP A 134 -5.08 -12.78 -12.76
CA ASP A 134 -6.32 -12.42 -12.07
C ASP A 134 -6.19 -12.17 -10.55
N GLY A 135 -4.96 -12.10 -10.04
CA GLY A 135 -4.69 -11.74 -8.65
C GLY A 135 -5.03 -10.27 -8.34
N ILE A 136 -5.14 -9.96 -7.07
CA ILE A 136 -5.55 -8.63 -6.58
C ILE A 136 -4.54 -8.09 -5.56
N VAL A 137 -4.18 -6.81 -5.71
CA VAL A 137 -3.47 -6.04 -4.68
C VAL A 137 -4.48 -5.15 -3.95
N LEU A 138 -4.46 -5.22 -2.63
CA LEU A 138 -5.22 -4.35 -1.74
C LEU A 138 -4.25 -3.41 -1.02
N LEU A 139 -4.62 -2.15 -0.91
CA LEU A 139 -3.82 -1.10 -0.27
C LEU A 139 -4.59 -0.54 0.92
N HIS A 140 -3.88 -0.28 2.01
CA HIS A 140 -4.41 0.36 3.19
C HIS A 140 -3.67 1.68 3.45
N ASP A 141 -4.40 2.74 3.76
CA ASP A 141 -3.89 4.08 4.12
C ASP A 141 -2.83 4.65 3.15
N CYS A 142 -3.11 4.59 1.84
CA CYS A 142 -2.19 5.02 0.77
C CYS A 142 -2.72 6.25 0.02
#